data_a69ff51ecb960f2b23ce508a5e0a7e5e
#
_entry.id   a69ff51ecb960f2b23ce508a5e0a7e5e
#
_cell.length_a   1.000
_cell.length_b   1.000
_cell.length_c   1.000
_cell.angle_alpha   90.00
_cell.angle_beta   90.00
_cell.angle_gamma   90.00
#
_symmetry.space_group_name_H-M   'P 1'
#
loop_
_entity.id
_entity.type
_entity.pdbx_description
1 polymer ?
#
loop_
_entity_poly.entity_id
_entity_poly.type
_entity_poly.pdbx_seq_one_letter_code
_entity_poly.pdbx_strand_id
1 'polypeptide(L)'
;MGSILAFAKRKNVEISVQRYLIDALSAMAQGLFASLLMGTILSTIGQQAGIEALVTVGDFAKAAAGPAMAVSIGFALKAPSLVLFSLVAVGSAANSLGGAGGPLAVLVVAIIASECGKLVSGETKIDILVTPSVTILVGVLLSMWWAPGIGAGATAVGSLIMWATDLQPFFMGILVSVLVGIALTLPISSAAICAALSLTGLAGGAAVAGCCAQMVGFAVMSFRENRWGGLISQGLGTSMLQMGNIVRNPRIWIPPTLASMITGPIATCIFQLKMNGPAISSGMGTCGLVGPIGVYTGWVADVASGAIAGITAMDWAGLVLICFVLPAVLSWVFGLALRKIGWIKEGDLKLESADDMVKE
;
A
#
# COMPACT_ATOMS: atom_id res chain seq x y z
N MET A 1 -8.87 39.80 2.82
CA MET A 1 -9.08 38.35 3.04
C MET A 1 -10.22 37.76 2.19
N GLY A 2 -11.37 38.45 2.03
CA GLY A 2 -12.52 37.93 1.23
C GLY A 2 -12.26 37.70 -0.24
N SER A 3 -11.43 38.49 -0.93
CA SER A 3 -11.16 38.33 -2.36
C SER A 3 -10.28 37.12 -2.69
N ILE A 4 -9.30 36.78 -1.84
CA ILE A 4 -8.41 35.61 -2.02
C ILE A 4 -9.19 34.32 -1.77
N LEU A 5 -10.03 34.26 -0.75
CA LEU A 5 -10.90 33.12 -0.47
C LEU A 5 -11.92 32.89 -1.60
N ALA A 6 -12.50 33.95 -2.16
CA ALA A 6 -13.41 33.90 -3.28
C ALA A 6 -12.69 33.39 -4.55
N PHE A 7 -11.45 33.80 -4.78
CA PHE A 7 -10.61 33.33 -5.88
C PHE A 7 -10.29 31.83 -5.73
N ALA A 8 -9.80 31.41 -4.56
CA ALA A 8 -9.51 30.01 -4.27
C ALA A 8 -10.74 29.11 -4.47
N LYS A 9 -11.91 29.57 -3.96
CA LYS A 9 -13.18 28.86 -4.14
C LYS A 9 -13.59 28.75 -5.61
N ARG A 10 -13.40 29.82 -6.42
CA ARG A 10 -13.64 29.79 -7.86
C ARG A 10 -12.73 28.74 -8.56
N LYS A 11 -11.52 28.55 -8.06
CA LYS A 11 -10.54 27.57 -8.57
C LYS A 11 -10.73 26.18 -7.97
N ASN A 12 -11.78 25.98 -7.20
CA ASN A 12 -12.04 24.73 -6.50
C ASN A 12 -10.87 24.30 -5.57
N VAL A 13 -10.21 25.28 -4.94
CA VAL A 13 -9.17 25.06 -3.93
C VAL A 13 -9.81 25.24 -2.56
N GLU A 14 -10.05 24.14 -1.89
CA GLU A 14 -10.67 24.09 -0.56
C GLU A 14 -9.81 23.24 0.38
N ILE A 15 -9.28 23.85 1.42
CA ILE A 15 -8.45 23.14 2.40
C ILE A 15 -9.37 22.42 3.38
N SER A 16 -9.46 21.10 3.27
CA SER A 16 -10.22 20.27 4.21
C SER A 16 -9.53 18.93 4.46
N VAL A 17 -9.72 18.41 5.67
CA VAL A 17 -9.23 17.08 6.06
C VAL A 17 -9.85 16.01 5.18
N GLN A 18 -11.16 16.12 4.89
CA GLN A 18 -11.86 15.20 4.01
C GLN A 18 -11.15 15.10 2.67
N ARG A 19 -10.89 16.21 2.01
CA ARG A 19 -10.35 16.29 0.66
C ARG A 19 -8.90 15.82 0.57
N TYR A 20 -8.04 16.24 1.50
CA TYR A 20 -6.60 15.95 1.39
C TYR A 20 -6.15 14.66 2.09
N LEU A 21 -6.82 14.25 3.18
CA LEU A 21 -6.45 13.02 3.89
C LEU A 21 -7.36 11.83 3.60
N ILE A 22 -8.58 12.05 3.09
CA ILE A 22 -9.49 10.94 2.82
C ILE A 22 -9.60 10.69 1.32
N ASP A 23 -10.08 11.68 0.57
CA ASP A 23 -10.34 11.52 -0.87
C ASP A 23 -9.02 11.35 -1.64
N ALA A 24 -7.99 12.15 -1.34
CA ALA A 24 -6.68 12.04 -1.98
C ALA A 24 -5.97 10.72 -1.64
N LEU A 25 -6.06 10.22 -0.37
CA LEU A 25 -5.51 8.91 0.00
C LEU A 25 -6.24 7.75 -0.70
N SER A 26 -7.57 7.81 -0.75
CA SER A 26 -8.38 6.80 -1.43
C SER A 26 -8.06 6.76 -2.93
N ALA A 27 -7.96 7.92 -3.56
CA ALA A 27 -7.59 8.04 -4.98
C ALA A 27 -6.15 7.56 -5.24
N MET A 28 -5.20 7.94 -4.38
CA MET A 28 -3.82 7.45 -4.46
C MET A 28 -3.76 5.92 -4.42
N ALA A 29 -4.50 5.30 -3.50
CA ALA A 29 -4.54 3.84 -3.39
C ALA A 29 -5.11 3.18 -4.65
N GLN A 30 -6.10 3.79 -5.32
CA GLN A 30 -6.62 3.31 -6.60
C GLN A 30 -5.59 3.44 -7.72
N GLY A 31 -4.86 4.56 -7.81
CA GLY A 31 -3.77 4.74 -8.76
C GLY A 31 -2.65 3.72 -8.56
N LEU A 32 -2.29 3.46 -7.30
CA LEU A 32 -1.33 2.41 -6.94
C LEU A 32 -1.82 1.02 -7.33
N PHE A 33 -3.10 0.73 -7.09
CA PHE A 33 -3.72 -0.54 -7.46
C PHE A 33 -3.66 -0.77 -8.98
N ALA A 34 -4.11 0.22 -9.76
CA ALA A 34 -4.18 0.11 -11.21
C ALA A 34 -2.81 -0.01 -11.91
N SER A 35 -1.72 0.34 -11.22
CA SER A 35 -0.35 0.32 -11.75
C SER A 35 0.53 -0.71 -11.04
N LEU A 36 1.08 -0.38 -9.88
CA LEU A 36 2.05 -1.21 -9.16
C LEU A 36 1.51 -2.60 -8.86
N LEU A 37 0.27 -2.69 -8.34
CA LEU A 37 -0.27 -3.96 -7.88
C LEU A 37 -0.67 -4.85 -9.06
N MET A 38 -1.36 -4.30 -10.06
CA MET A 38 -1.67 -5.06 -11.28
C MET A 38 -0.39 -5.46 -12.02
N GLY A 39 0.60 -4.57 -12.08
CA GLY A 39 1.92 -4.88 -12.64
C GLY A 39 2.62 -6.01 -11.89
N THR A 40 2.56 -6.01 -10.56
CA THR A 40 3.14 -7.08 -9.73
C THR A 40 2.43 -8.41 -9.96
N ILE A 41 1.09 -8.43 -10.03
CA ILE A 41 0.31 -9.63 -10.32
C ILE A 41 0.71 -10.22 -11.68
N LEU A 42 0.73 -9.39 -12.72
CA LEU A 42 1.11 -9.81 -14.08
C LEU A 42 2.56 -10.33 -14.16
N SER A 43 3.52 -9.61 -13.55
CA SER A 43 4.91 -10.06 -13.46
C SER A 43 5.02 -11.41 -12.75
N THR A 44 4.30 -11.59 -11.63
CA THR A 44 4.35 -12.82 -10.84
C THR A 44 3.78 -14.00 -11.63
N ILE A 45 2.64 -13.83 -12.30
CA ILE A 45 2.07 -14.85 -13.18
C ILE A 45 3.05 -15.17 -14.31
N GLY A 46 3.64 -14.15 -14.94
CA GLY A 46 4.61 -14.31 -16.00
C GLY A 46 5.84 -15.13 -15.57
N GLN A 47 6.39 -14.83 -14.40
CA GLN A 47 7.52 -15.55 -13.82
C GLN A 47 7.18 -17.00 -13.51
N GLN A 48 6.02 -17.27 -12.88
CA GLN A 48 5.61 -18.63 -12.53
C GLN A 48 5.22 -19.47 -13.75
N ALA A 49 4.64 -18.85 -14.79
CA ALA A 49 4.24 -19.53 -16.02
C ALA A 49 5.36 -19.58 -17.09
N GLY A 50 6.50 -18.92 -16.86
CA GLY A 50 7.58 -18.80 -17.85
C GLY A 50 7.22 -17.92 -19.06
N ILE A 51 6.27 -16.96 -18.89
CA ILE A 51 5.80 -16.07 -19.97
C ILE A 51 6.48 -14.70 -19.83
N GLU A 52 7.60 -14.52 -20.52
CA GLU A 52 8.44 -13.32 -20.46
C GLU A 52 7.67 -12.02 -20.87
N ALA A 53 6.75 -12.14 -21.82
CA ALA A 53 5.91 -11.02 -22.24
C ALA A 53 5.06 -10.46 -21.09
N LEU A 54 4.49 -11.31 -20.21
CA LEU A 54 3.74 -10.86 -19.04
C LEU A 54 4.64 -10.19 -17.99
N VAL A 55 5.88 -10.66 -17.84
CA VAL A 55 6.86 -10.01 -16.96
C VAL A 55 7.13 -8.58 -17.46
N THR A 56 7.41 -8.44 -18.75
CA THR A 56 7.67 -7.13 -19.39
C THR A 56 6.47 -6.18 -19.23
N VAL A 57 5.25 -6.66 -19.51
CA VAL A 57 4.02 -5.85 -19.33
C VAL A 57 3.86 -5.41 -17.86
N GLY A 58 4.10 -6.33 -16.93
CA GLY A 58 4.05 -6.02 -15.51
C GLY A 58 5.08 -4.99 -15.07
N ASP A 59 6.29 -5.02 -15.63
CA ASP A 59 7.36 -4.07 -15.31
C ASP A 59 7.02 -2.65 -15.79
N PHE A 60 6.45 -2.49 -17.00
CA PHE A 60 5.94 -1.20 -17.48
C PHE A 60 4.83 -0.66 -16.57
N ALA A 61 3.90 -1.51 -16.15
CA ALA A 61 2.83 -1.09 -15.24
C ALA A 61 3.38 -0.64 -13.88
N LYS A 62 4.35 -1.36 -13.31
CA LYS A 62 5.02 -0.98 -12.05
C LYS A 62 5.77 0.34 -12.16
N ALA A 63 6.45 0.58 -13.28
CA ALA A 63 7.17 1.82 -13.54
C ALA A 63 6.24 3.06 -13.58
N ALA A 64 4.97 2.87 -13.94
CA ALA A 64 3.97 3.91 -13.98
C ALA A 64 3.32 4.24 -12.61
N ALA A 65 3.75 3.60 -11.51
CA ALA A 65 3.11 3.74 -10.20
C ALA A 65 3.06 5.19 -9.69
N GLY A 66 4.19 5.91 -9.71
CA GLY A 66 4.25 7.32 -9.30
C GLY A 66 3.32 8.22 -10.11
N PRO A 67 3.42 8.21 -11.44
CA PRO A 67 2.48 8.90 -12.32
C PRO A 67 1.00 8.58 -12.05
N ALA A 68 0.65 7.30 -11.94
CA ALA A 68 -0.72 6.86 -11.73
C ALA A 68 -1.29 7.37 -10.40
N MET A 69 -0.51 7.31 -9.32
CA MET A 69 -0.89 7.87 -8.02
C MET A 69 -1.13 9.39 -8.10
N ALA A 70 -0.21 10.14 -8.72
CA ALA A 70 -0.33 11.60 -8.79
C ALA A 70 -1.52 12.05 -9.64
N VAL A 71 -1.77 11.38 -10.78
CA VAL A 71 -2.91 11.68 -11.64
C VAL A 71 -4.22 11.35 -10.94
N SER A 72 -4.33 10.23 -10.23
CA SER A 72 -5.55 9.87 -9.49
C SER A 72 -5.83 10.85 -8.35
N ILE A 73 -4.81 11.33 -7.63
CA ILE A 73 -4.95 12.39 -6.64
C ILE A 73 -5.48 13.67 -7.30
N GLY A 74 -4.87 14.13 -8.39
CA GLY A 74 -5.32 15.31 -9.11
C GLY A 74 -6.75 15.19 -9.63
N PHE A 75 -7.14 13.99 -10.06
CA PHE A 75 -8.51 13.69 -10.48
C PHE A 75 -9.52 13.84 -9.33
N ALA A 76 -9.24 13.25 -8.18
CA ALA A 76 -10.06 13.40 -6.98
C ALA A 76 -10.15 14.87 -6.50
N LEU A 77 -9.08 15.64 -6.69
CA LEU A 77 -9.05 17.07 -6.40
C LEU A 77 -9.72 17.92 -7.48
N LYS A 78 -10.35 17.32 -8.50
CA LYS A 78 -11.02 17.98 -9.62
C LYS A 78 -10.10 18.95 -10.36
N ALA A 79 -8.85 18.52 -10.61
CA ALA A 79 -7.86 19.33 -11.32
C ALA A 79 -8.16 19.40 -12.83
N PRO A 80 -7.94 20.55 -13.49
CA PRO A 80 -8.08 20.68 -14.95
C PRO A 80 -7.13 19.75 -15.70
N SER A 81 -7.47 19.42 -16.96
CA SER A 81 -6.73 18.44 -17.76
C SER A 81 -5.23 18.74 -17.91
N LEU A 82 -4.84 20.00 -18.11
CA LEU A 82 -3.43 20.38 -18.19
C LEU A 82 -2.65 20.12 -16.90
N VAL A 83 -3.31 20.32 -15.75
CA VAL A 83 -2.73 19.99 -14.44
C VAL A 83 -2.57 18.47 -14.31
N LEU A 84 -3.63 17.69 -14.64
CA LEU A 84 -3.59 16.23 -14.58
C LEU A 84 -2.45 15.65 -15.41
N PHE A 85 -2.28 16.12 -16.64
CA PHE A 85 -1.21 15.63 -17.52
C PHE A 85 0.18 16.01 -16.97
N SER A 86 0.31 17.18 -16.35
CA SER A 86 1.57 17.63 -15.75
C SER A 86 1.93 16.84 -14.48
N LEU A 87 0.93 16.33 -13.75
CA LEU A 87 1.16 15.51 -12.56
C LEU A 87 1.87 14.17 -12.87
N VAL A 88 1.89 13.71 -14.13
CA VAL A 88 2.68 12.55 -14.56
C VAL A 88 4.16 12.74 -14.20
N ALA A 89 4.74 13.88 -14.55
CA ALA A 89 6.14 14.20 -14.25
C ALA A 89 6.38 14.37 -12.74
N VAL A 90 5.43 15.02 -12.05
CA VAL A 90 5.48 15.23 -10.59
C VAL A 90 5.47 13.90 -9.84
N GLY A 91 4.55 13.00 -10.19
CA GLY A 91 4.44 11.69 -9.56
C GLY A 91 5.66 10.81 -9.81
N SER A 92 6.23 10.87 -11.02
CA SER A 92 7.47 10.17 -11.34
C SER A 92 8.64 10.66 -10.47
N ALA A 93 8.82 11.98 -10.35
CA ALA A 93 9.89 12.58 -9.56
C ALA A 93 9.73 12.27 -8.06
N ALA A 94 8.52 12.49 -7.50
CA ALA A 94 8.25 12.28 -6.09
C ALA A 94 8.44 10.82 -5.67
N ASN A 95 7.94 9.87 -6.48
CA ASN A 95 8.08 8.45 -6.20
C ASN A 95 9.54 7.98 -6.26
N SER A 96 10.28 8.41 -7.28
CA SER A 96 11.68 8.02 -7.46
C SER A 96 12.59 8.59 -6.37
N LEU A 97 12.44 9.87 -6.03
CA LEU A 97 13.25 10.54 -5.01
C LEU A 97 12.86 10.15 -3.57
N GLY A 98 11.61 9.73 -3.36
CA GLY A 98 11.11 9.29 -2.06
C GLY A 98 11.51 7.86 -1.67
N GLY A 99 12.01 7.04 -2.59
CA GLY A 99 12.42 5.66 -2.31
C GLY A 99 11.32 4.87 -1.59
N ALA A 100 11.62 4.33 -0.42
CA ALA A 100 10.64 3.61 0.40
C ALA A 100 9.45 4.48 0.86
N GLY A 101 9.64 5.78 1.00
CA GLY A 101 8.60 6.77 1.27
C GLY A 101 7.92 7.34 0.02
N GLY A 102 8.22 6.78 -1.17
CA GLY A 102 7.74 7.27 -2.46
C GLY A 102 6.24 7.54 -2.53
N PRO A 103 5.36 6.60 -2.17
CA PRO A 103 3.91 6.85 -2.19
C PRO A 103 3.47 8.03 -1.32
N LEU A 104 4.05 8.16 -0.12
CA LEU A 104 3.77 9.30 0.77
C LEU A 104 4.30 10.61 0.19
N ALA A 105 5.47 10.60 -0.43
CA ALA A 105 6.01 11.76 -1.13
C ALA A 105 5.12 12.19 -2.29
N VAL A 106 4.61 11.23 -3.09
CA VAL A 106 3.63 11.50 -4.15
C VAL A 106 2.37 12.12 -3.58
N LEU A 107 1.82 11.60 -2.48
CA LEU A 107 0.62 12.15 -1.86
C LEU A 107 0.79 13.65 -1.55
N VAL A 108 1.82 13.99 -0.77
CA VAL A 108 2.03 15.36 -0.31
C VAL A 108 2.33 16.31 -1.48
N VAL A 109 3.24 15.91 -2.37
CA VAL A 109 3.69 16.75 -3.47
C VAL A 109 2.60 16.92 -4.53
N ALA A 110 1.88 15.85 -4.89
CA ALA A 110 0.82 15.93 -5.91
C ALA A 110 -0.36 16.79 -5.43
N ILE A 111 -0.74 16.75 -4.16
CA ILE A 111 -1.75 17.67 -3.61
C ILE A 111 -1.32 19.13 -3.83
N ILE A 112 -0.11 19.49 -3.40
CA ILE A 112 0.37 20.88 -3.49
C ILE A 112 0.52 21.31 -4.96
N ALA A 113 1.15 20.48 -5.79
CA ALA A 113 1.33 20.77 -7.21
C ALA A 113 -0.02 20.91 -7.95
N SER A 114 -1.00 20.08 -7.60
CA SER A 114 -2.34 20.12 -8.14
C SER A 114 -3.05 21.42 -7.77
N GLU A 115 -3.01 21.82 -6.50
CA GLU A 115 -3.65 23.06 -6.04
C GLU A 115 -2.96 24.30 -6.64
N CYS A 116 -1.62 24.32 -6.71
CA CYS A 116 -0.89 25.42 -7.38
C CYS A 116 -1.22 25.50 -8.88
N GLY A 117 -1.30 24.36 -9.57
CA GLY A 117 -1.70 24.30 -10.97
C GLY A 117 -3.13 24.81 -11.20
N LYS A 118 -4.07 24.48 -10.34
CA LYS A 118 -5.45 24.97 -10.38
C LYS A 118 -5.53 26.49 -10.22
N LEU A 119 -4.72 27.07 -9.32
CA LEU A 119 -4.72 28.51 -9.11
C LEU A 119 -4.34 29.30 -10.36
N VAL A 120 -3.43 28.80 -11.18
CA VAL A 120 -2.96 29.49 -12.39
C VAL A 120 -3.73 29.12 -13.66
N SER A 121 -4.41 27.97 -13.65
CA SER A 121 -5.12 27.46 -14.83
C SER A 121 -6.22 28.41 -15.29
N GLY A 122 -6.20 28.76 -16.59
CA GLY A 122 -7.17 29.63 -17.24
C GLY A 122 -7.05 31.11 -16.85
N GLU A 123 -5.97 31.55 -16.18
CA GLU A 123 -5.77 32.96 -15.81
C GLU A 123 -4.93 33.72 -16.85
N THR A 124 -4.29 33.05 -17.78
CA THR A 124 -3.42 33.67 -18.79
C THR A 124 -3.83 33.27 -20.21
N LYS A 125 -3.53 34.14 -21.18
CA LYS A 125 -3.79 33.84 -22.61
C LYS A 125 -2.89 32.71 -23.15
N ILE A 126 -1.80 32.39 -22.45
CA ILE A 126 -0.83 31.32 -22.79
C ILE A 126 -0.92 30.17 -21.77
N ASP A 127 -2.13 29.87 -21.33
CA ASP A 127 -2.42 28.87 -20.30
C ASP A 127 -1.77 27.51 -20.57
N ILE A 128 -1.71 27.10 -21.85
CA ILE A 128 -1.08 25.86 -22.29
C ILE A 128 0.41 25.75 -21.91
N LEU A 129 1.11 26.87 -21.72
CA LEU A 129 2.49 26.91 -21.25
C LEU A 129 2.58 27.15 -19.74
N VAL A 130 1.78 28.08 -19.22
CA VAL A 130 1.88 28.53 -17.82
C VAL A 130 1.42 27.44 -16.85
N THR A 131 0.27 26.83 -17.09
CA THR A 131 -0.29 25.82 -16.18
C THR A 131 0.59 24.59 -16.05
N PRO A 132 1.07 23.94 -17.14
CA PRO A 132 2.00 22.82 -17.01
C PRO A 132 3.33 23.23 -16.37
N SER A 133 3.89 24.40 -16.76
CA SER A 133 5.16 24.85 -16.20
C SER A 133 5.10 25.04 -14.70
N VAL A 134 4.07 25.71 -14.20
CA VAL A 134 3.90 25.92 -12.77
C VAL A 134 3.69 24.59 -12.03
N THR A 135 2.83 23.72 -12.54
CA THR A 135 2.55 22.43 -11.93
C THR A 135 3.82 21.56 -11.83
N ILE A 136 4.57 21.45 -12.93
CA ILE A 136 5.81 20.66 -12.99
C ILE A 136 6.89 21.28 -12.12
N LEU A 137 7.16 22.58 -12.25
CA LEU A 137 8.22 23.25 -11.47
C LEU A 137 7.94 23.13 -9.97
N VAL A 138 6.73 23.48 -9.52
CA VAL A 138 6.38 23.38 -8.11
C VAL A 138 6.50 21.93 -7.64
N GLY A 139 5.92 20.97 -8.37
CA GLY A 139 5.92 19.57 -7.99
C GLY A 139 7.31 18.96 -7.96
N VAL A 140 8.12 19.15 -9.00
CA VAL A 140 9.46 18.56 -9.07
C VAL A 140 10.42 19.21 -8.08
N LEU A 141 10.41 20.55 -7.93
CA LEU A 141 11.24 21.22 -6.93
C LEU A 141 10.89 20.80 -5.50
N LEU A 142 9.59 20.69 -5.17
CA LEU A 142 9.17 20.15 -3.88
C LEU A 142 9.59 18.69 -3.71
N SER A 143 9.52 17.88 -4.76
CA SER A 143 10.01 16.50 -4.73
C SER A 143 11.50 16.44 -4.41
N MET A 144 12.32 17.28 -5.05
CA MET A 144 13.76 17.33 -4.79
C MET A 144 14.08 17.72 -3.33
N TRP A 145 13.24 18.54 -2.73
CA TRP A 145 13.47 19.05 -1.38
C TRP A 145 12.86 18.15 -0.29
N TRP A 146 11.63 17.70 -0.45
CA TRP A 146 10.89 16.99 0.60
C TRP A 146 10.93 15.46 0.47
N ALA A 147 10.96 14.92 -0.76
CA ALA A 147 10.87 13.47 -0.94
C ALA A 147 12.03 12.69 -0.29
N PRO A 148 13.30 13.16 -0.30
CA PRO A 148 14.37 12.46 0.44
C PRO A 148 14.15 12.42 1.95
N GLY A 149 13.61 13.50 2.55
CA GLY A 149 13.27 13.54 3.98
C GLY A 149 12.14 12.58 4.34
N ILE A 150 11.10 12.49 3.49
CA ILE A 150 10.01 11.53 3.63
C ILE A 150 10.54 10.09 3.49
N GLY A 151 11.45 9.87 2.55
CA GLY A 151 12.15 8.60 2.37
C GLY A 151 12.96 8.19 3.60
N ALA A 152 13.69 9.13 4.19
CA ALA A 152 14.44 8.90 5.44
C ALA A 152 13.51 8.51 6.60
N GLY A 153 12.33 9.14 6.70
CA GLY A 153 11.29 8.74 7.67
C GLY A 153 10.81 7.30 7.47
N ALA A 154 10.57 6.88 6.23
CA ALA A 154 10.21 5.49 5.93
C ALA A 154 11.36 4.51 6.25
N THR A 155 12.61 4.91 6.05
CA THR A 155 13.79 4.12 6.41
C THR A 155 13.93 3.99 7.94
N ALA A 156 13.53 4.99 8.71
CA ALA A 156 13.51 4.91 10.18
C ALA A 156 12.53 3.83 10.69
N VAL A 157 11.40 3.62 10.00
CA VAL A 157 10.52 2.47 10.26
C VAL A 157 11.27 1.16 10.02
N GLY A 158 12.12 1.10 8.99
CA GLY A 158 13.01 -0.04 8.72
C GLY A 158 13.96 -0.34 9.89
N SER A 159 14.61 0.68 10.49
CA SER A 159 15.50 0.47 11.63
C SER A 159 14.76 -0.09 12.85
N LEU A 160 13.51 0.31 13.09
CA LEU A 160 12.65 -0.27 14.12
C LEU A 160 12.34 -1.76 13.85
N ILE A 161 12.08 -2.10 12.59
CA ILE A 161 11.88 -3.49 12.17
C ILE A 161 13.15 -4.31 12.42
N MET A 162 14.33 -3.79 12.04
CA MET A 162 15.61 -4.47 12.30
C MET A 162 15.84 -4.73 13.79
N TRP A 163 15.62 -3.73 14.63
CA TRP A 163 15.69 -3.93 16.08
C TRP A 163 14.74 -5.04 16.55
N ALA A 164 13.53 -5.13 16.00
CA ALA A 164 12.59 -6.19 16.36
C ALA A 164 13.05 -7.59 15.93
N THR A 165 13.90 -7.71 14.88
CA THR A 165 14.40 -9.01 14.41
C THR A 165 15.41 -9.64 15.36
N ASP A 166 16.06 -8.85 16.23
CA ASP A 166 17.04 -9.33 17.22
C ASP A 166 16.39 -9.95 18.46
N LEU A 167 15.07 -9.88 18.57
CA LEU A 167 14.34 -10.43 19.70
C LEU A 167 14.14 -11.95 19.61
N GLN A 168 13.75 -12.56 20.71
CA GLN A 168 13.35 -13.97 20.72
C GLN A 168 12.17 -14.21 19.75
N PRO A 169 12.07 -15.40 19.13
CA PRO A 169 11.12 -15.69 18.06
C PRO A 169 9.66 -15.33 18.37
N PHE A 170 9.22 -15.44 19.61
CA PHE A 170 7.88 -15.08 20.03
C PHE A 170 7.63 -13.56 19.93
N PHE A 171 8.50 -12.76 20.56
CA PHE A 171 8.37 -11.30 20.54
C PHE A 171 8.69 -10.72 19.15
N MET A 172 9.72 -11.27 18.49
CA MET A 172 10.03 -10.96 17.10
C MET A 172 8.79 -11.19 16.21
N GLY A 173 8.13 -12.36 16.36
CA GLY A 173 6.93 -12.70 15.63
C GLY A 173 5.82 -11.66 15.79
N ILE A 174 5.57 -11.20 17.02
CA ILE A 174 4.58 -10.15 17.29
C ILE A 174 4.99 -8.83 16.63
N LEU A 175 6.19 -8.34 16.96
CA LEU A 175 6.58 -6.99 16.57
C LEU A 175 6.81 -6.86 15.07
N VAL A 176 7.51 -7.80 14.44
CA VAL A 176 7.78 -7.75 13.00
C VAL A 176 6.47 -7.88 12.23
N SER A 177 5.57 -8.81 12.60
CA SER A 177 4.29 -8.96 11.91
C SER A 177 3.42 -7.71 12.02
N VAL A 178 3.35 -7.08 13.19
CA VAL A 178 2.58 -5.84 13.38
C VAL A 178 3.21 -4.67 12.64
N LEU A 179 4.53 -4.44 12.79
CA LEU A 179 5.20 -3.31 12.18
C LEU A 179 5.17 -3.36 10.64
N VAL A 180 5.47 -4.53 10.05
CA VAL A 180 5.46 -4.68 8.59
C VAL A 180 4.04 -4.71 8.06
N GLY A 181 3.09 -5.32 8.77
CA GLY A 181 1.67 -5.31 8.43
C GLY A 181 1.09 -3.88 8.42
N ILE A 182 1.39 -3.08 9.44
CA ILE A 182 1.02 -1.66 9.51
C ILE A 182 1.68 -0.89 8.36
N ALA A 183 2.99 -1.10 8.12
CA ALA A 183 3.73 -0.47 7.04
C ALA A 183 3.12 -0.74 5.65
N LEU A 184 2.61 -1.96 5.41
CA LEU A 184 1.90 -2.32 4.18
C LEU A 184 0.61 -1.52 3.98
N THR A 185 -0.11 -1.23 5.05
CA THR A 185 -1.37 -0.49 4.98
C THR A 185 -1.15 1.02 4.88
N LEU A 186 -0.06 1.53 5.45
CA LEU A 186 0.35 2.94 5.35
C LEU A 186 0.78 3.30 3.92
N PRO A 187 0.76 4.59 3.54
CA PRO A 187 1.23 5.07 2.24
C PRO A 187 2.77 5.08 2.16
N ILE A 188 3.39 3.96 2.51
CA ILE A 188 4.84 3.70 2.39
C ILE A 188 5.05 2.35 1.72
N SER A 189 6.23 2.14 1.14
CA SER A 189 6.53 0.88 0.47
C SER A 189 7.14 -0.14 1.44
N SER A 190 6.30 -0.96 2.08
CA SER A 190 6.77 -2.09 2.91
C SER A 190 7.67 -3.05 2.14
N ALA A 191 7.39 -3.28 0.85
CA ALA A 191 8.21 -4.08 -0.05
C ALA A 191 9.62 -3.50 -0.21
N ALA A 192 9.75 -2.19 -0.42
CA ALA A 192 11.06 -1.52 -0.52
C ALA A 192 11.80 -1.53 0.82
N ILE A 193 11.10 -1.35 1.94
CA ILE A 193 11.68 -1.48 3.29
C ILE A 193 12.23 -2.88 3.49
N CYS A 194 11.45 -3.92 3.27
CA CYS A 194 11.89 -5.31 3.44
C CYS A 194 13.05 -5.68 2.51
N ALA A 195 13.05 -5.20 1.27
CA ALA A 195 14.16 -5.39 0.33
C ALA A 195 15.44 -4.71 0.81
N ALA A 196 15.37 -3.45 1.27
CA ALA A 196 16.52 -2.69 1.79
C ALA A 196 17.12 -3.32 3.05
N LEU A 197 16.29 -3.96 3.88
CA LEU A 197 16.72 -4.68 5.09
C LEU A 197 17.17 -6.11 4.80
N SER A 198 17.05 -6.60 3.57
CA SER A 198 17.25 -8.01 3.23
C SER A 198 16.45 -8.95 4.15
N LEU A 199 15.20 -8.57 4.47
CA LEU A 199 14.37 -9.23 5.46
C LEU A 199 13.90 -10.60 4.96
N THR A 200 14.60 -11.66 5.39
CA THR A 200 14.36 -13.06 5.00
C THR A 200 14.30 -13.96 6.24
N GLY A 201 14.31 -15.25 6.04
CA GLY A 201 14.29 -16.23 7.13
C GLY A 201 13.01 -16.17 7.95
N LEU A 202 13.15 -16.38 9.25
CA LEU A 202 12.04 -16.43 10.19
C LEU A 202 11.36 -15.07 10.38
N ALA A 203 12.16 -13.99 10.40
CA ALA A 203 11.67 -12.62 10.47
C ALA A 203 10.90 -12.25 9.19
N GLY A 204 11.37 -12.69 8.01
CA GLY A 204 10.64 -12.58 6.74
C GLY A 204 9.29 -13.30 6.78
N GLY A 205 9.24 -14.50 7.39
CA GLY A 205 8.00 -15.25 7.60
C GLY A 205 7.00 -14.52 8.51
N ALA A 206 7.48 -13.90 9.59
CA ALA A 206 6.67 -13.05 10.46
C ALA A 206 6.11 -11.83 9.70
N ALA A 207 6.92 -11.20 8.86
CA ALA A 207 6.50 -10.08 8.02
C ALA A 207 5.39 -10.49 7.04
N VAL A 208 5.55 -11.63 6.35
CA VAL A 208 4.50 -12.20 5.48
C VAL A 208 3.22 -12.43 6.26
N ALA A 209 3.29 -13.03 7.46
CA ALA A 209 2.12 -13.28 8.31
C ALA A 209 1.38 -11.98 8.64
N GLY A 210 2.10 -10.93 9.03
CA GLY A 210 1.53 -9.62 9.33
C GLY A 210 0.88 -8.94 8.11
N CYS A 211 1.55 -8.96 6.98
CA CYS A 211 1.02 -8.44 5.72
C CYS A 211 -0.26 -9.17 5.28
N CYS A 212 -0.25 -10.50 5.34
CA CYS A 212 -1.43 -11.32 5.04
C CYS A 212 -2.59 -11.02 6.01
N ALA A 213 -2.30 -10.82 7.31
CA ALA A 213 -3.30 -10.47 8.30
C ALA A 213 -3.98 -9.14 7.99
N GLN A 214 -3.24 -8.13 7.56
CA GLN A 214 -3.82 -6.85 7.15
C GLN A 214 -4.69 -7.01 5.89
N MET A 215 -4.18 -7.66 4.86
CA MET A 215 -4.86 -7.77 3.57
C MET A 215 -6.10 -8.65 3.65
N VAL A 216 -5.95 -9.91 4.05
CA VAL A 216 -7.05 -10.87 4.18
C VAL A 216 -8.02 -10.44 5.28
N GLY A 217 -7.49 -9.87 6.37
CA GLY A 217 -8.30 -9.35 7.47
C GLY A 217 -9.28 -8.27 7.02
N PHE A 218 -8.80 -7.22 6.36
CA PHE A 218 -9.69 -6.17 5.83
C PHE A 218 -10.61 -6.70 4.73
N ALA A 219 -10.12 -7.58 3.86
CA ALA A 219 -10.91 -8.18 2.79
C ALA A 219 -12.16 -8.91 3.33
N VAL A 220 -11.96 -9.77 4.34
CA VAL A 220 -13.05 -10.56 4.94
C VAL A 220 -13.95 -9.69 5.82
N MET A 221 -13.36 -8.81 6.63
CA MET A 221 -14.11 -7.95 7.56
C MET A 221 -15.03 -6.96 6.84
N SER A 222 -14.62 -6.50 5.64
CA SER A 222 -15.38 -5.55 4.81
C SER A 222 -16.31 -6.24 3.79
N PHE A 223 -16.43 -7.57 3.83
CA PHE A 223 -17.21 -8.31 2.82
C PHE A 223 -18.69 -7.89 2.75
N ARG A 224 -19.27 -7.46 3.88
CA ARG A 224 -20.65 -6.97 3.91
C ARG A 224 -20.85 -5.73 3.06
N GLU A 225 -19.91 -4.81 3.10
CA GLU A 225 -19.94 -3.53 2.40
C GLU A 225 -19.48 -3.65 0.95
N ASN A 226 -18.42 -4.42 0.69
CA ASN A 226 -17.70 -4.40 -0.59
C ASN A 226 -17.85 -5.67 -1.43
N ARG A 227 -18.47 -6.72 -0.87
CA ARG A 227 -18.71 -8.00 -1.55
C ARG A 227 -17.43 -8.58 -2.17
N TRP A 228 -17.57 -9.31 -3.29
CA TRP A 228 -16.47 -9.98 -3.99
C TRP A 228 -15.43 -9.00 -4.54
N GLY A 229 -15.86 -7.83 -5.03
CA GLY A 229 -14.95 -6.80 -5.52
C GLY A 229 -13.97 -6.34 -4.43
N GLY A 230 -14.48 -6.02 -3.24
CA GLY A 230 -13.66 -5.64 -2.11
C GLY A 230 -12.83 -6.79 -1.54
N LEU A 231 -13.36 -8.03 -1.55
CA LEU A 231 -12.60 -9.20 -1.12
C LEU A 231 -11.34 -9.40 -1.99
N ILE A 232 -11.48 -9.33 -3.30
CA ILE A 232 -10.38 -9.52 -4.25
C ILE A 232 -9.44 -8.32 -4.22
N SER A 233 -9.96 -7.09 -4.30
CA SER A 233 -9.11 -5.89 -4.36
C SER A 233 -8.26 -5.70 -3.11
N GLN A 234 -8.76 -6.05 -1.94
CA GLN A 234 -8.00 -5.97 -0.69
C GLN A 234 -7.18 -7.23 -0.43
N GLY A 235 -7.76 -8.41 -0.64
CA GLY A 235 -7.12 -9.70 -0.35
C GLY A 235 -5.97 -10.04 -1.29
N LEU A 236 -6.07 -9.71 -2.57
CA LEU A 236 -5.03 -9.93 -3.58
C LEU A 236 -4.36 -8.64 -4.06
N GLY A 237 -4.95 -7.49 -3.78
CA GLY A 237 -4.40 -6.19 -4.13
C GLY A 237 -3.68 -5.53 -2.96
N THR A 238 -4.39 -4.73 -2.14
CA THR A 238 -3.77 -4.04 -1.00
C THR A 238 -4.78 -3.62 0.07
N SER A 239 -4.37 -3.69 1.34
CA SER A 239 -5.10 -3.11 2.47
C SER A 239 -5.08 -1.58 2.49
N MET A 240 -4.17 -0.94 1.75
CA MET A 240 -4.08 0.53 1.65
C MET A 240 -5.39 1.17 1.14
N LEU A 241 -6.22 0.44 0.40
CA LEU A 241 -7.55 0.90 -0.02
C LEU A 241 -8.43 1.33 1.16
N GLN A 242 -8.16 0.84 2.37
CA GLN A 242 -8.88 1.23 3.59
C GLN A 242 -8.29 2.47 4.27
N MET A 243 -7.22 3.08 3.74
CA MET A 243 -6.58 4.23 4.42
C MET A 243 -7.52 5.42 4.63
N GLY A 244 -8.34 5.76 3.64
CA GLY A 244 -9.36 6.79 3.81
C GLY A 244 -10.33 6.50 4.96
N ASN A 245 -10.76 5.24 5.06
CA ASN A 245 -11.64 4.78 6.14
C ASN A 245 -10.92 4.71 7.49
N ILE A 246 -9.65 4.32 7.52
CA ILE A 246 -8.82 4.32 8.75
C ILE A 246 -8.67 5.75 9.30
N VAL A 247 -8.49 6.74 8.44
CA VAL A 247 -8.44 8.15 8.85
C VAL A 247 -9.78 8.62 9.43
N ARG A 248 -10.91 8.18 8.86
CA ARG A 248 -12.27 8.47 9.40
C ARG A 248 -12.54 7.77 10.72
N ASN A 249 -12.20 6.49 10.82
CA ASN A 249 -12.37 5.66 12.01
C ASN A 249 -11.17 4.72 12.24
N PRO A 250 -10.15 5.14 13.02
CA PRO A 250 -8.95 4.33 13.26
C PRO A 250 -9.22 2.97 13.94
N ARG A 251 -10.39 2.80 14.56
CA ARG A 251 -10.76 1.55 15.23
C ARG A 251 -10.94 0.38 14.29
N ILE A 252 -11.20 0.63 13.00
CA ILE A 252 -11.29 -0.44 11.99
C ILE A 252 -9.95 -1.15 11.76
N TRP A 253 -8.83 -0.54 12.14
CA TRP A 253 -7.50 -1.12 12.01
C TRP A 253 -7.15 -2.10 13.13
N ILE A 254 -7.87 -2.06 14.26
CA ILE A 254 -7.60 -2.92 15.43
C ILE A 254 -7.74 -4.42 15.11
N PRO A 255 -8.81 -4.91 14.45
CA PRO A 255 -8.98 -6.35 14.20
C PRO A 255 -7.84 -6.98 13.39
N PRO A 256 -7.44 -6.46 12.21
CA PRO A 256 -6.33 -7.05 11.45
C PRO A 256 -4.98 -6.89 12.16
N THR A 257 -4.79 -5.82 12.96
CA THR A 257 -3.59 -5.66 13.76
C THR A 257 -3.51 -6.69 14.89
N LEU A 258 -4.60 -6.96 15.59
CA LEU A 258 -4.67 -8.04 16.59
C LEU A 258 -4.46 -9.41 15.93
N ALA A 259 -5.00 -9.63 14.74
CA ALA A 259 -4.73 -10.84 13.98
C ALA A 259 -3.24 -10.97 13.65
N SER A 260 -2.55 -9.88 13.26
CA SER A 260 -1.09 -9.88 13.04
C SER A 260 -0.32 -10.29 14.30
N MET A 261 -0.71 -9.75 15.46
CA MET A 261 -0.09 -10.09 16.77
C MET A 261 -0.18 -11.56 17.11
N ILE A 262 -1.20 -12.25 16.63
CA ILE A 262 -1.41 -13.68 16.89
C ILE A 262 -0.75 -14.53 15.81
N THR A 263 -0.93 -14.19 14.53
CA THR A 263 -0.39 -14.98 13.41
C THR A 263 1.13 -14.93 13.35
N GLY A 264 1.76 -13.81 13.75
CA GLY A 264 3.22 -13.68 13.79
C GLY A 264 3.90 -14.74 14.66
N PRO A 265 3.60 -14.84 15.96
CA PRO A 265 4.16 -15.88 16.83
C PRO A 265 3.80 -17.31 16.39
N ILE A 266 2.62 -17.54 15.86
CA ILE A 266 2.24 -18.84 15.31
C ILE A 266 3.15 -19.20 14.12
N ALA A 267 3.42 -18.22 13.24
CA ALA A 267 4.35 -18.41 12.13
C ALA A 267 5.78 -18.69 12.61
N THR A 268 6.27 -17.97 13.62
CA THR A 268 7.67 -18.09 14.06
C THR A 268 7.92 -19.25 15.01
N CYS A 269 7.00 -19.54 15.94
CA CYS A 269 7.22 -20.53 16.98
C CYS A 269 6.63 -21.92 16.68
N ILE A 270 5.48 -21.97 15.96
CA ILE A 270 4.78 -23.23 15.70
C ILE A 270 5.18 -23.81 14.33
N PHE A 271 4.97 -23.03 13.28
CA PHE A 271 5.24 -23.49 11.91
C PHE A 271 6.67 -23.23 11.46
N GLN A 272 7.41 -22.38 12.16
CA GLN A 272 8.75 -21.91 11.77
C GLN A 272 8.80 -21.51 10.29
N LEU A 273 7.78 -20.76 9.87
CA LEU A 273 7.60 -20.32 8.50
C LEU A 273 8.74 -19.39 8.10
N LYS A 274 9.68 -19.90 7.31
CA LYS A 274 10.81 -19.12 6.79
C LYS A 274 10.47 -18.59 5.40
N MET A 275 10.69 -17.30 5.18
CA MET A 275 10.63 -16.67 3.87
C MET A 275 12.06 -16.51 3.35
N ASN A 276 12.58 -17.54 2.65
CA ASN A 276 13.91 -17.58 2.06
C ASN A 276 13.92 -17.23 0.56
N GLY A 277 12.80 -16.79 0.03
CA GLY A 277 12.70 -16.20 -1.30
C GLY A 277 13.20 -14.76 -1.35
N PRO A 278 12.89 -14.00 -2.41
CA PRO A 278 13.29 -12.60 -2.54
C PRO A 278 12.79 -11.75 -1.37
N ALA A 279 13.67 -10.98 -0.72
CA ALA A 279 13.35 -10.19 0.48
C ALA A 279 12.18 -9.22 0.30
N ILE A 280 11.97 -8.72 -0.93
CA ILE A 280 10.82 -7.88 -1.28
C ILE A 280 9.48 -8.57 -0.98
N SER A 281 9.42 -9.90 -1.10
CA SER A 281 8.20 -10.69 -0.89
C SER A 281 7.74 -10.69 0.57
N SER A 282 8.66 -10.45 1.52
CA SER A 282 8.34 -10.34 2.95
C SER A 282 7.37 -9.20 3.24
N GLY A 283 7.44 -8.11 2.48
CA GLY A 283 6.60 -6.92 2.66
C GLY A 283 5.34 -6.88 1.78
N MET A 284 5.01 -7.97 1.06
CA MET A 284 3.93 -7.96 0.07
C MET A 284 2.67 -8.73 0.51
N GLY A 285 2.78 -9.63 1.49
CA GLY A 285 1.64 -10.44 1.93
C GLY A 285 0.96 -11.17 0.78
N THR A 286 -0.37 -11.14 0.73
CA THR A 286 -1.17 -11.77 -0.35
C THR A 286 -1.29 -10.92 -1.61
N CYS A 287 -0.63 -9.76 -1.70
CA CYS A 287 -0.60 -8.95 -2.92
C CYS A 287 -0.05 -9.77 -4.10
N GLY A 288 -0.89 -10.07 -5.10
CA GLY A 288 -0.55 -10.97 -6.20
C GLY A 288 -0.01 -12.33 -5.75
N LEU A 289 -0.29 -12.77 -4.53
CA LEU A 289 0.26 -13.95 -3.85
C LEU A 289 1.79 -13.91 -3.68
N VAL A 290 2.42 -12.74 -3.80
CA VAL A 290 3.90 -12.60 -3.81
C VAL A 290 4.52 -13.10 -2.50
N GLY A 291 3.92 -12.84 -1.34
CA GLY A 291 4.39 -13.34 -0.05
C GLY A 291 4.39 -14.88 0.02
N PRO A 292 3.23 -15.55 -0.15
CA PRO A 292 3.14 -17.00 -0.22
C PRO A 292 4.04 -17.65 -1.28
N ILE A 293 4.11 -17.05 -2.48
CA ILE A 293 5.01 -17.52 -3.55
C ILE A 293 6.48 -17.36 -3.13
N GLY A 294 6.84 -16.24 -2.47
CA GLY A 294 8.18 -16.02 -1.94
C GLY A 294 8.59 -17.07 -0.92
N VAL A 295 7.68 -17.49 -0.04
CA VAL A 295 7.91 -18.61 0.89
C VAL A 295 8.14 -19.90 0.13
N TYR A 296 7.26 -20.23 -0.82
CA TYR A 296 7.37 -21.43 -1.63
C TYR A 296 8.68 -21.48 -2.45
N THR A 297 9.05 -20.40 -3.12
CA THR A 297 10.30 -20.32 -3.88
C THR A 297 11.54 -20.47 -2.98
N GLY A 298 11.46 -19.97 -1.74
CA GLY A 298 12.46 -20.19 -0.71
C GLY A 298 12.60 -21.68 -0.37
N TRP A 299 11.50 -22.37 -0.13
CA TRP A 299 11.52 -23.82 0.13
C TRP A 299 12.12 -24.62 -1.05
N VAL A 300 11.77 -24.27 -2.28
CA VAL A 300 12.34 -24.93 -3.48
C VAL A 300 13.86 -24.74 -3.53
N ALA A 301 14.34 -23.54 -3.23
CA ALA A 301 15.79 -23.25 -3.16
C ALA A 301 16.47 -24.02 -2.01
N ASP A 302 15.83 -24.09 -0.84
CA ASP A 302 16.33 -24.83 0.32
C ASP A 302 16.42 -26.35 0.05
N VAL A 303 15.45 -26.91 -0.68
CA VAL A 303 15.51 -28.32 -1.14
C VAL A 303 16.64 -28.51 -2.15
N ALA A 304 16.77 -27.62 -3.12
CA ALA A 304 17.79 -27.70 -4.17
C ALA A 304 19.22 -27.56 -3.60
N SER A 305 19.40 -26.79 -2.52
CA SER A 305 20.67 -26.65 -1.81
C SER A 305 20.94 -27.76 -0.80
N GLY A 306 19.97 -28.63 -0.54
CA GLY A 306 20.06 -29.69 0.48
C GLY A 306 19.89 -29.18 1.93
N ALA A 307 19.47 -27.94 2.12
CA ALA A 307 19.21 -27.38 3.44
C ALA A 307 18.01 -28.03 4.15
N ILE A 308 17.02 -28.49 3.38
CA ILE A 308 15.88 -29.30 3.83
C ILE A 308 15.69 -30.53 2.94
N ALA A 309 15.22 -31.61 3.54
CA ALA A 309 15.02 -32.89 2.82
C ALA A 309 13.85 -32.84 1.82
N GLY A 310 12.89 -31.96 2.02
CA GLY A 310 11.71 -31.80 1.18
C GLY A 310 10.64 -30.92 1.82
N ILE A 311 9.68 -30.49 1.04
CA ILE A 311 8.54 -29.69 1.51
C ILE A 311 7.50 -30.66 2.09
N THR A 312 7.12 -30.44 3.34
CA THR A 312 6.19 -31.32 4.08
C THR A 312 4.75 -30.82 3.99
N ALA A 313 3.80 -31.70 4.32
CA ALA A 313 2.38 -31.29 4.46
C ALA A 313 2.18 -30.23 5.56
N MET A 314 3.04 -30.24 6.59
CA MET A 314 3.00 -29.25 7.67
C MET A 314 3.40 -27.85 7.18
N ASP A 315 4.37 -27.76 6.26
CA ASP A 315 4.78 -26.49 5.64
C ASP A 315 3.63 -25.88 4.85
N TRP A 316 2.95 -26.70 4.03
CA TRP A 316 1.76 -26.25 3.28
C TRP A 316 0.61 -25.86 4.21
N ALA A 317 0.35 -26.65 5.25
CA ALA A 317 -0.67 -26.33 6.24
C ALA A 317 -0.33 -25.00 6.93
N GLY A 318 0.94 -24.78 7.33
CA GLY A 318 1.42 -23.54 7.89
C GLY A 318 1.20 -22.36 6.96
N LEU A 319 1.60 -22.49 5.69
CA LEU A 319 1.43 -21.42 4.69
C LEU A 319 -0.06 -21.03 4.53
N VAL A 320 -0.94 -22.02 4.33
CA VAL A 320 -2.38 -21.75 4.14
C VAL A 320 -3.01 -21.17 5.40
N LEU A 321 -2.71 -21.74 6.57
CA LEU A 321 -3.25 -21.26 7.84
C LEU A 321 -2.79 -19.82 8.14
N ILE A 322 -1.49 -19.54 8.02
CA ILE A 322 -0.91 -18.23 8.36
C ILE A 322 -1.29 -17.16 7.35
N CYS A 323 -1.29 -17.47 6.05
CA CYS A 323 -1.53 -16.45 5.03
C CYS A 323 -3.02 -16.19 4.75
N PHE A 324 -3.93 -17.15 5.04
CA PHE A 324 -5.32 -17.02 4.64
C PHE A 324 -6.31 -17.31 5.78
N VAL A 325 -6.26 -18.49 6.39
CA VAL A 325 -7.33 -18.96 7.29
C VAL A 325 -7.34 -18.19 8.60
N LEU A 326 -6.21 -18.13 9.31
CA LEU A 326 -6.13 -17.42 10.59
C LEU A 326 -6.39 -15.93 10.46
N PRO A 327 -5.79 -15.21 9.47
CA PRO A 327 -6.14 -13.82 9.21
C PRO A 327 -7.64 -13.58 8.99
N ALA A 328 -8.27 -14.42 8.16
CA ALA A 328 -9.69 -14.33 7.87
C ALA A 328 -10.55 -14.51 9.12
N VAL A 329 -10.33 -15.61 9.85
CA VAL A 329 -11.13 -15.96 11.03
C VAL A 329 -10.92 -14.96 12.17
N LEU A 330 -9.66 -14.65 12.51
CA LEU A 330 -9.35 -13.74 13.62
C LEU A 330 -9.86 -12.32 13.37
N SER A 331 -9.61 -11.77 12.20
CA SER A 331 -10.08 -10.42 11.88
C SER A 331 -11.59 -10.35 11.80
N TRP A 332 -12.24 -11.39 11.28
CA TRP A 332 -13.70 -11.48 11.26
C TRP A 332 -14.29 -11.52 12.68
N VAL A 333 -13.74 -12.36 13.57
CA VAL A 333 -14.19 -12.48 14.96
C VAL A 333 -13.99 -11.16 15.72
N PHE A 334 -12.80 -10.57 15.64
CA PHE A 334 -12.51 -9.28 16.27
C PHE A 334 -13.35 -8.16 15.67
N GLY A 335 -13.53 -8.15 14.35
CA GLY A 335 -14.41 -7.20 13.67
C GLY A 335 -15.85 -7.29 14.13
N LEU A 336 -16.40 -8.51 14.30
CA LEU A 336 -17.73 -8.72 14.86
C LEU A 336 -17.83 -8.24 16.31
N ALA A 337 -16.81 -8.49 17.13
CA ALA A 337 -16.77 -8.02 18.51
C ALA A 337 -16.80 -6.48 18.56
N LEU A 338 -16.00 -5.80 17.75
CA LEU A 338 -15.97 -4.33 17.71
C LEU A 338 -17.26 -3.73 17.11
N ARG A 339 -17.91 -4.43 16.18
CA ARG A 339 -19.25 -4.05 15.68
C ARG A 339 -20.32 -4.17 16.78
N LYS A 340 -20.29 -5.22 17.60
CA LYS A 340 -21.21 -5.38 18.74
C LYS A 340 -21.03 -4.29 19.79
N ILE A 341 -19.81 -3.83 20.04
CA ILE A 341 -19.52 -2.73 20.98
C ILE A 341 -19.86 -1.35 20.37
N GLY A 342 -20.13 -1.28 19.06
CA GLY A 342 -20.45 -0.03 18.37
C GLY A 342 -19.22 0.81 17.98
N TRP A 343 -18.01 0.25 18.04
CA TRP A 343 -16.78 0.92 17.62
C TRP A 343 -16.62 0.95 16.10
N ILE A 344 -17.14 -0.07 15.41
CA ILE A 344 -17.21 -0.15 13.96
C ILE A 344 -18.70 -0.15 13.58
N LYS A 345 -19.09 0.81 12.77
CA LYS A 345 -20.45 0.95 12.26
C LYS A 345 -20.57 0.38 10.85
N GLU A 346 -21.80 0.15 10.43
CA GLU A 346 -22.08 -0.21 9.04
C GLU A 346 -21.69 0.95 8.10
N GLY A 347 -20.96 0.64 7.03
CA GLY A 347 -20.41 1.63 6.11
C GLY A 347 -18.99 2.09 6.42
N ASP A 348 -18.45 1.91 7.64
CA ASP A 348 -17.09 2.35 8.00
C ASP A 348 -15.98 1.68 7.17
N LEU A 349 -16.27 0.56 6.54
CA LEU A 349 -15.35 -0.22 5.69
C LEU A 349 -15.68 -0.14 4.20
N LYS A 350 -16.67 0.68 3.81
CA LYS A 350 -17.06 0.81 2.40
C LYS A 350 -15.93 1.48 1.61
N LEU A 351 -15.50 0.83 0.54
CA LEU A 351 -14.56 1.41 -0.41
C LEU A 351 -15.29 2.37 -1.34
N GLU A 352 -14.71 3.53 -1.56
CA GLU A 352 -15.20 4.49 -2.55
C GLU A 352 -14.81 3.99 -3.95
N SER A 353 -15.77 3.94 -4.86
CA SER A 353 -15.50 3.63 -6.27
C SER A 353 -15.05 4.89 -7.01
N ALA A 354 -14.32 4.71 -8.14
CA ALA A 354 -13.98 5.83 -9.01
C ALA A 354 -15.23 6.59 -9.51
N ASP A 355 -16.36 5.89 -9.69
CA ASP A 355 -17.63 6.47 -10.09
C ASP A 355 -18.28 7.30 -8.98
N ASP A 356 -18.07 6.96 -7.72
CA ASP A 356 -18.58 7.74 -6.59
C ASP A 356 -17.86 9.09 -6.49
N MET A 357 -16.54 9.13 -6.77
CA MET A 357 -15.75 10.36 -6.79
C MET A 357 -16.11 11.33 -7.93
N VAL A 358 -16.77 10.86 -9.00
CA VAL A 358 -17.22 11.69 -10.13
C VAL A 358 -18.56 12.36 -9.83
N LYS A 359 -19.39 11.75 -8.98
CA LYS A 359 -20.77 12.19 -8.71
C LYS A 359 -20.88 13.27 -7.62
N GLU A 360 -19.86 13.46 -6.80
CA GLU A 360 -19.75 14.53 -5.80
C GLU A 360 -18.95 15.74 -6.37
#